data_1e756a35732ca5e4d323e77d3ac18da7
#
_entry.id   1e756a35732ca5e4d323e77d3ac18da7
#
_cell.length_a   1.000
_cell.length_b   1.000
_cell.length_c   1.000
_cell.angle_alpha   90.00
_cell.angle_beta   90.00
_cell.angle_gamma   90.00
#
_symmetry.space_group_name_H-M   'P 1'
#
loop_
_entity.id
_entity.type
_entity.pdbx_description
1 polymer ?
#
loop_
_entity_poly.entity_id
_entity_poly.type
_entity_poly.pdbx_seq_one_letter_code
_entity_poly.pdbx_strand_id
1 'polypeptide(L)'
;MKKIFTFLFCFLSIFSNAQNWESFTDSIGTFSSPRSSDLNGDGIMDIVIGGGVDSLFSNNGVMAYNGVDGSLLWNRSSRDELFGSAIFQDLNSDGIKDVIISGRAAQLLAIDGSNGALLWDFFPFSTNPSDSGYYNFYNPQFIDDVDGDSYDDILISNGGDHSAPSFQSNRPPGHLMIISAQNGNVIQKAVVPDSAEIYCSPLVVDIKNDGNQWILYGTGGENYGGNFYAVLLSDLLLGDISTSVILDSDLNKGFIAPAAIHQTSSGSYDIIIQSYDGLITKVDGQTFAPIWTYQKPGTESSAQPVIGNFTGDLTPDVLLVLFNGVAPAFNDYFQV
;
A
#
# COMPACT_ATOMS: atom_id res chain seq x y z
N MET A 1 -22.62 66.81 15.99
CA MET A 1 -22.86 65.53 16.68
C MET A 1 -22.37 64.40 15.77
N LYS A 2 -21.20 63.81 16.09
CA LYS A 2 -20.65 62.66 15.40
C LYS A 2 -21.19 61.40 16.08
N LYS A 3 -21.94 60.56 15.36
CA LYS A 3 -22.38 59.27 15.87
C LYS A 3 -21.24 58.27 15.71
N ILE A 4 -20.71 57.79 16.83
CA ILE A 4 -19.75 56.68 16.89
C ILE A 4 -20.57 55.39 16.83
N PHE A 5 -20.38 54.59 15.75
CA PHE A 5 -20.90 53.21 15.67
C PHE A 5 -19.86 52.29 16.28
N THR A 6 -20.15 51.72 17.44
CA THR A 6 -19.34 50.68 18.05
C THR A 6 -19.77 49.33 17.47
N PHE A 7 -18.90 48.70 16.67
CA PHE A 7 -19.08 47.32 16.23
C PHE A 7 -18.63 46.37 17.35
N LEU A 8 -19.57 45.67 17.93
CA LEU A 8 -19.30 44.58 18.89
C LEU A 8 -18.96 43.31 18.08
N PHE A 9 -17.67 42.98 18.00
CA PHE A 9 -17.21 41.67 17.46
C PHE A 9 -17.46 40.62 18.55
N CYS A 10 -18.50 39.80 18.40
CA CYS A 10 -18.66 38.55 19.16
C CYS A 10 -17.65 37.55 18.61
N PHE A 11 -16.56 37.32 19.32
CA PHE A 11 -15.73 36.14 19.12
C PHE A 11 -16.50 34.92 19.62
N LEU A 12 -17.10 34.14 18.70
CA LEU A 12 -17.47 32.78 18.99
C LEU A 12 -16.18 31.96 19.00
N SER A 13 -15.65 31.67 20.18
CA SER A 13 -14.65 30.62 20.37
C SER A 13 -15.34 29.27 20.14
N ILE A 14 -15.13 28.69 18.95
CA ILE A 14 -15.48 27.29 18.70
C ILE A 14 -14.46 26.47 19.51
N PHE A 15 -14.85 25.97 20.65
CA PHE A 15 -14.11 24.91 21.33
C PHE A 15 -14.31 23.64 20.50
N SER A 16 -13.35 23.28 19.66
CA SER A 16 -13.27 21.93 19.12
C SER A 16 -12.81 21.04 20.28
N ASN A 17 -13.75 20.36 20.91
CA ASN A 17 -13.39 19.22 21.75
C ASN A 17 -12.88 18.14 20.80
N ALA A 18 -11.59 17.84 20.81
CA ALA A 18 -11.09 16.62 20.23
C ALA A 18 -11.77 15.48 20.98
N GLN A 19 -12.63 14.74 20.30
CA GLN A 19 -13.32 13.60 20.89
C GLN A 19 -12.30 12.46 20.94
N ASN A 20 -11.86 12.10 22.14
CA ASN A 20 -11.00 10.95 22.35
C ASN A 20 -11.87 9.71 22.50
N TRP A 21 -11.73 8.77 21.60
CA TRP A 21 -12.32 7.45 21.73
C TRP A 21 -11.26 6.37 21.48
N GLU A 22 -11.49 5.20 21.97
CA GLU A 22 -10.71 4.00 21.69
C GLU A 22 -11.67 2.85 21.37
N SER A 23 -11.27 1.97 20.48
CA SER A 23 -11.99 0.75 20.18
C SER A 23 -11.01 -0.42 20.24
N PHE A 24 -11.49 -1.54 20.74
CA PHE A 24 -10.69 -2.74 20.90
C PHE A 24 -11.40 -3.93 20.28
N THR A 25 -10.68 -4.68 19.43
CA THR A 25 -11.15 -5.94 18.87
C THR A 25 -10.19 -7.05 19.28
N ASP A 26 -10.74 -8.05 19.99
CA ASP A 26 -9.97 -9.13 20.57
C ASP A 26 -9.49 -10.13 19.51
N SER A 27 -8.34 -10.75 19.77
CA SER A 27 -7.83 -11.91 19.05
C SER A 27 -7.57 -11.68 17.55
N ILE A 28 -7.18 -10.46 17.16
CA ILE A 28 -6.70 -10.15 15.81
C ILE A 28 -5.34 -9.46 15.85
N GLY A 29 -4.56 -9.65 14.78
CA GLY A 29 -3.42 -8.80 14.43
C GLY A 29 -3.76 -7.89 13.26
N THR A 30 -2.95 -6.88 13.01
CA THR A 30 -3.04 -6.07 11.79
C THR A 30 -1.71 -5.45 11.42
N PHE A 31 -1.40 -5.50 10.12
CA PHE A 31 -0.37 -4.69 9.46
C PHE A 31 -1.00 -3.64 8.54
N SER A 32 -2.34 -3.59 8.45
CA SER A 32 -3.08 -2.61 7.67
C SER A 32 -2.92 -1.22 8.27
N SER A 33 -2.63 -0.22 7.46
CA SER A 33 -2.72 1.18 7.88
C SER A 33 -4.17 1.64 7.87
N PRO A 34 -4.67 2.27 8.94
CA PRO A 34 -6.03 2.82 8.95
C PRO A 34 -6.21 3.83 7.82
N ARG A 35 -7.37 3.77 7.16
CA ARG A 35 -7.79 4.70 6.12
C ARG A 35 -9.16 5.26 6.48
N SER A 36 -9.50 6.40 5.92
CA SER A 36 -10.74 7.08 6.28
C SER A 36 -11.60 7.48 5.09
N SER A 37 -12.90 7.32 5.25
CA SER A 37 -13.95 7.80 4.36
C SER A 37 -15.23 8.00 5.17
N ASP A 38 -16.10 8.92 4.77
CA ASP A 38 -17.43 9.05 5.37
C ASP A 38 -18.31 7.91 4.83
N LEU A 39 -18.56 6.88 5.65
CA LEU A 39 -19.27 5.66 5.27
C LEU A 39 -20.74 5.64 5.72
N ASN A 40 -21.12 6.57 6.58
CA ASN A 40 -22.49 6.67 7.10
C ASN A 40 -23.22 7.96 6.68
N GLY A 41 -22.55 8.85 5.94
CA GLY A 41 -23.11 10.08 5.40
C GLY A 41 -23.32 11.21 6.42
N ASP A 42 -22.62 11.17 7.57
CA ASP A 42 -22.77 12.17 8.63
C ASP A 42 -21.80 13.36 8.48
N GLY A 43 -20.90 13.32 7.49
CA GLY A 43 -19.91 14.34 7.19
C GLY A 43 -18.63 14.23 8.02
N ILE A 44 -18.49 13.21 8.87
CA ILE A 44 -17.28 12.89 9.65
C ILE A 44 -16.61 11.66 9.04
N MET A 45 -15.28 11.69 8.90
CA MET A 45 -14.54 10.56 8.34
C MET A 45 -14.53 9.38 9.31
N ASP A 46 -15.06 8.24 8.86
CA ASP A 46 -14.99 6.95 9.54
C ASP A 46 -13.68 6.25 9.26
N ILE A 47 -13.31 5.27 10.07
CA ILE A 47 -12.02 4.56 9.98
C ILE A 47 -12.24 3.15 9.47
N VAL A 48 -11.52 2.76 8.42
CA VAL A 48 -11.44 1.38 7.93
C VAL A 48 -10.06 0.81 8.20
N ILE A 49 -10.03 -0.43 8.71
CA ILE A 49 -8.80 -1.17 8.96
C ILE A 49 -8.98 -2.64 8.60
N GLY A 50 -7.98 -3.21 7.92
CA GLY A 50 -7.85 -4.64 7.73
C GLY A 50 -7.28 -5.32 8.96
N GLY A 51 -7.53 -6.60 9.11
CA GLY A 51 -7.01 -7.40 10.22
C GLY A 51 -7.20 -8.88 9.98
N GLY A 52 -7.11 -9.64 11.03
CA GLY A 52 -7.27 -11.09 10.97
C GLY A 52 -6.20 -11.83 11.75
N VAL A 53 -6.02 -13.09 11.40
CA VAL A 53 -4.98 -13.97 11.97
C VAL A 53 -4.34 -14.71 10.81
N ASP A 54 -3.01 -14.67 10.75
CA ASP A 54 -2.24 -15.35 9.69
C ASP A 54 -2.64 -16.83 9.57
N SER A 55 -2.95 -17.24 8.35
CA SER A 55 -3.35 -18.63 7.98
C SER A 55 -4.65 -19.14 8.64
N LEU A 56 -5.49 -18.24 9.16
CA LEU A 56 -6.74 -18.59 9.82
C LEU A 56 -7.91 -17.72 9.36
N PHE A 57 -9.11 -18.33 9.33
CA PHE A 57 -10.35 -17.59 9.14
C PHE A 57 -10.58 -16.61 10.31
N SER A 58 -10.97 -15.38 9.97
CA SER A 58 -11.36 -14.36 10.95
C SER A 58 -12.74 -13.78 10.64
N ASN A 59 -13.56 -13.57 11.67
CA ASN A 59 -14.80 -12.80 11.52
C ASN A 59 -14.55 -11.29 11.40
N ASN A 60 -13.36 -10.83 11.76
CA ASN A 60 -12.94 -9.43 11.80
C ASN A 60 -11.77 -9.17 10.82
N GLY A 61 -11.93 -9.61 9.56
CA GLY A 61 -10.93 -9.38 8.51
C GLY A 61 -10.91 -7.93 8.03
N VAL A 62 -12.07 -7.26 7.99
CA VAL A 62 -12.18 -5.81 7.76
C VAL A 62 -13.15 -5.23 8.78
N MET A 63 -12.80 -4.09 9.34
CA MET A 63 -13.63 -3.39 10.32
C MET A 63 -13.75 -1.92 9.93
N ALA A 64 -14.97 -1.39 10.04
CA ALA A 64 -15.25 0.04 9.90
C ALA A 64 -15.78 0.59 11.23
N TYR A 65 -15.20 1.69 11.68
CA TYR A 65 -15.54 2.34 12.95
C TYR A 65 -16.01 3.77 12.70
N ASN A 66 -17.09 4.16 13.36
CA ASN A 66 -17.61 5.51 13.32
C ASN A 66 -16.57 6.51 13.85
N GLY A 67 -16.24 7.52 13.03
CA GLY A 67 -15.26 8.53 13.38
C GLY A 67 -15.69 9.44 14.54
N VAL A 68 -17.00 9.52 14.81
CA VAL A 68 -17.54 10.34 15.90
C VAL A 68 -17.25 9.73 17.27
N ASP A 69 -17.46 8.41 17.45
CA ASP A 69 -17.47 7.78 18.77
C ASP A 69 -16.71 6.45 18.86
N GLY A 70 -16.16 5.96 17.75
CA GLY A 70 -15.42 4.69 17.69
C GLY A 70 -16.30 3.45 17.74
N SER A 71 -17.62 3.58 17.65
CA SER A 71 -18.50 2.43 17.55
C SER A 71 -18.30 1.67 16.23
N LEU A 72 -18.44 0.36 16.27
CA LEU A 72 -18.35 -0.47 15.08
C LEU A 72 -19.55 -0.18 14.17
N LEU A 73 -19.29 0.27 12.94
CA LEU A 73 -20.30 0.41 11.90
C LEU A 73 -20.64 -0.96 11.31
N TRP A 74 -19.62 -1.65 10.85
CA TRP A 74 -19.73 -3.00 10.31
C TRP A 74 -18.37 -3.72 10.37
N ASN A 75 -18.40 -5.05 10.25
CA ASN A 75 -17.22 -5.88 10.01
C ASN A 75 -17.47 -6.91 8.93
N ARG A 76 -16.40 -7.38 8.33
CA ARG A 76 -16.41 -8.42 7.30
C ARG A 76 -15.41 -9.51 7.65
N SER A 77 -15.82 -10.78 7.45
CA SER A 77 -14.91 -11.92 7.61
C SER A 77 -13.90 -12.02 6.47
N SER A 78 -12.76 -12.65 6.77
CA SER A 78 -11.71 -12.98 5.81
C SER A 78 -11.25 -14.43 5.94
N ARG A 79 -10.70 -14.96 4.85
CA ARG A 79 -10.11 -16.30 4.82
C ARG A 79 -8.79 -16.38 5.59
N ASP A 80 -8.07 -15.26 5.58
CA ASP A 80 -6.74 -15.09 6.11
C ASP A 80 -6.57 -13.63 6.50
N GLU A 81 -5.41 -13.19 6.95
CA GLU A 81 -5.15 -11.82 7.33
C GLU A 81 -5.25 -10.85 6.16
N LEU A 82 -6.04 -9.78 6.32
CA LEU A 82 -6.10 -8.64 5.40
C LEU A 82 -5.17 -7.53 5.91
N PHE A 83 -3.95 -7.53 5.40
CA PHE A 83 -2.90 -6.60 5.81
C PHE A 83 -2.81 -5.35 4.92
N GLY A 84 -3.44 -5.36 3.75
CA GLY A 84 -3.48 -4.21 2.85
C GLY A 84 -4.25 -3.04 3.43
N SER A 85 -3.94 -1.85 2.96
CA SER A 85 -4.65 -0.62 3.34
C SER A 85 -5.76 -0.34 2.34
N ALA A 86 -6.92 0.08 2.83
CA ALA A 86 -8.09 0.32 1.98
C ALA A 86 -7.91 1.51 1.02
N ILE A 87 -8.52 1.39 -0.16
CA ILE A 87 -8.81 2.50 -1.07
C ILE A 87 -10.33 2.59 -1.27
N PHE A 88 -10.83 3.75 -1.75
CA PHE A 88 -12.25 4.05 -1.71
C PHE A 88 -12.78 4.62 -3.01
N GLN A 89 -13.82 3.99 -3.58
CA GLN A 89 -14.59 4.47 -4.74
C GLN A 89 -16.05 4.02 -4.61
N ASP A 90 -17.00 4.83 -5.03
CA ASP A 90 -18.43 4.46 -5.08
C ASP A 90 -18.65 3.55 -6.30
N LEU A 91 -18.73 2.23 -6.08
CA LEU A 91 -18.84 1.20 -7.11
C LEU A 91 -20.30 0.80 -7.40
N ASN A 92 -21.21 1.11 -6.47
CA ASN A 92 -22.62 0.73 -6.55
C ASN A 92 -23.54 1.93 -6.82
N SER A 93 -22.99 3.15 -6.92
CA SER A 93 -23.68 4.41 -7.19
C SER A 93 -24.73 4.79 -6.14
N ASP A 94 -24.48 4.48 -4.86
CA ASP A 94 -25.33 4.87 -3.75
C ASP A 94 -24.94 6.21 -3.09
N GLY A 95 -23.81 6.78 -3.52
CA GLY A 95 -23.27 8.05 -3.03
C GLY A 95 -22.34 7.91 -1.84
N ILE A 96 -22.16 6.71 -1.30
CA ILE A 96 -21.16 6.36 -0.27
C ILE A 96 -20.00 5.63 -0.95
N LYS A 97 -18.78 5.91 -0.55
CA LYS A 97 -17.63 5.22 -1.13
C LYS A 97 -17.52 3.79 -0.59
N ASP A 98 -17.34 2.85 -1.49
CA ASP A 98 -17.08 1.46 -1.19
C ASP A 98 -15.59 1.24 -0.86
N VAL A 99 -15.30 0.12 -0.21
CA VAL A 99 -13.98 -0.23 0.32
C VAL A 99 -13.36 -1.32 -0.54
N ILE A 100 -12.18 -1.06 -1.11
CA ILE A 100 -11.37 -2.09 -1.76
C ILE A 100 -10.16 -2.34 -0.85
N ILE A 101 -9.94 -3.61 -0.46
CA ILE A 101 -8.88 -4.00 0.47
C ILE A 101 -8.31 -5.37 0.11
N SER A 102 -7.03 -5.57 0.41
CA SER A 102 -6.24 -6.72 -0.02
C SER A 102 -5.55 -7.44 1.14
N GLY A 103 -5.06 -8.65 0.88
CA GLY A 103 -4.32 -9.40 1.87
C GLY A 103 -3.83 -10.77 1.39
N ARG A 104 -3.69 -11.69 2.33
CA ARG A 104 -3.20 -13.06 2.11
C ARG A 104 -4.21 -13.92 1.35
N ALA A 105 -3.77 -15.08 0.88
CA ALA A 105 -4.60 -16.06 0.21
C ALA A 105 -5.43 -15.50 -0.95
N ALA A 106 -4.80 -14.67 -1.78
CA ALA A 106 -5.39 -14.00 -2.95
C ALA A 106 -6.70 -13.25 -2.62
N GLN A 107 -6.83 -12.71 -1.41
CA GLN A 107 -7.95 -11.85 -1.06
C GLN A 107 -7.72 -10.44 -1.59
N LEU A 108 -8.60 -10.03 -2.47
CA LEU A 108 -8.86 -8.66 -2.85
C LEU A 108 -10.38 -8.52 -2.88
N LEU A 109 -10.91 -7.71 -2.01
CA LEU A 109 -12.35 -7.58 -1.74
C LEU A 109 -12.83 -6.18 -2.08
N ALA A 110 -13.99 -6.06 -2.72
CA ALA A 110 -14.77 -4.84 -2.69
C ALA A 110 -15.99 -5.04 -1.79
N ILE A 111 -16.22 -4.08 -0.93
CA ILE A 111 -17.20 -4.12 0.16
C ILE A 111 -18.00 -2.82 0.10
N ASP A 112 -19.34 -2.92 0.11
CA ASP A 112 -20.23 -1.79 0.22
C ASP A 112 -19.92 -1.00 1.50
N GLY A 113 -19.49 0.25 1.33
CA GLY A 113 -19.03 1.09 2.42
C GLY A 113 -20.12 1.40 3.43
N SER A 114 -21.37 1.50 2.97
CA SER A 114 -22.51 1.88 3.81
C SER A 114 -22.93 0.78 4.81
N ASN A 115 -22.68 -0.50 4.51
CA ASN A 115 -23.26 -1.61 5.28
C ASN A 115 -22.36 -2.84 5.45
N GLY A 116 -21.16 -2.88 4.80
CA GLY A 116 -20.24 -4.00 4.88
C GLY A 116 -20.61 -5.22 4.01
N ALA A 117 -21.58 -5.10 3.09
CA ALA A 117 -21.92 -6.18 2.18
C ALA A 117 -20.81 -6.41 1.15
N LEU A 118 -20.56 -7.68 0.78
CA LEU A 118 -19.59 -7.99 -0.26
C LEU A 118 -20.14 -7.59 -1.62
N LEU A 119 -19.41 -6.76 -2.36
CA LEU A 119 -19.68 -6.48 -3.76
C LEU A 119 -19.03 -7.56 -4.65
N TRP A 120 -17.73 -7.79 -4.46
CA TRP A 120 -17.04 -8.89 -5.11
C TRP A 120 -15.82 -9.36 -4.29
N ASP A 121 -15.39 -10.61 -4.54
CA ASP A 121 -14.15 -11.24 -4.05
C ASP A 121 -13.39 -11.75 -5.27
N PHE A 122 -12.15 -11.32 -5.45
CA PHE A 122 -11.30 -11.71 -6.58
C PHE A 122 -11.16 -13.23 -6.72
N PHE A 123 -11.02 -13.93 -5.60
CA PHE A 123 -10.86 -15.39 -5.60
C PHE A 123 -11.80 -16.03 -4.59
N PRO A 124 -13.01 -16.44 -5.02
CA PRO A 124 -13.99 -17.03 -4.13
C PRO A 124 -13.59 -18.43 -3.65
N PHE A 125 -14.07 -18.82 -2.49
CA PHE A 125 -13.69 -19.95 -1.62
C PHE A 125 -13.62 -21.37 -2.20
N SER A 126 -13.90 -21.64 -3.46
CA SER A 126 -14.10 -23.00 -3.93
C SER A 126 -12.84 -23.82 -4.20
N THR A 127 -11.68 -23.19 -4.27
CA THR A 127 -10.38 -23.81 -4.56
C THR A 127 -9.25 -23.12 -3.81
N ASN A 128 -8.06 -23.76 -3.74
CA ASN A 128 -6.87 -23.11 -3.20
C ASN A 128 -6.31 -22.11 -4.24
N PRO A 129 -6.14 -20.83 -3.92
CA PRO A 129 -5.63 -19.83 -4.86
C PRO A 129 -4.27 -20.17 -5.46
N SER A 130 -3.37 -20.80 -4.71
CA SER A 130 -2.04 -21.19 -5.18
C SER A 130 -2.08 -22.20 -6.32
N ASP A 131 -3.13 -23.03 -6.43
CA ASP A 131 -3.32 -23.96 -7.54
C ASP A 131 -3.57 -23.23 -8.87
N SER A 132 -4.00 -21.97 -8.79
CA SER A 132 -4.19 -21.07 -9.92
C SER A 132 -3.06 -20.03 -10.07
N GLY A 133 -1.99 -20.14 -9.26
CA GLY A 133 -0.85 -19.25 -9.29
C GLY A 133 -1.10 -17.87 -8.68
N TYR A 134 -2.08 -17.76 -7.78
CA TYR A 134 -2.35 -16.53 -7.03
C TYR A 134 -1.95 -16.68 -5.56
N TYR A 135 -1.36 -15.60 -5.03
CA TYR A 135 -0.82 -15.54 -3.66
C TYR A 135 -1.32 -14.29 -2.96
N ASN A 136 -0.47 -13.61 -2.20
CA ASN A 136 -0.85 -12.42 -1.49
C ASN A 136 -1.03 -11.23 -2.45
N PHE A 137 -2.02 -10.40 -2.18
CA PHE A 137 -2.17 -9.09 -2.77
C PHE A 137 -1.65 -8.02 -1.83
N TYR A 138 -0.84 -7.09 -2.38
CA TYR A 138 -0.30 -5.95 -1.62
C TYR A 138 -1.18 -4.71 -1.83
N ASN A 139 -0.78 -3.55 -1.29
CA ASN A 139 -1.64 -2.38 -1.31
C ASN A 139 -2.07 -2.02 -2.73
N PRO A 140 -3.39 -1.92 -2.99
CA PRO A 140 -3.92 -1.48 -4.27
C PRO A 140 -3.71 0.03 -4.45
N GLN A 141 -3.57 0.47 -5.70
CA GLN A 141 -3.62 1.88 -6.12
C GLN A 141 -4.59 2.05 -7.27
N PHE A 142 -5.32 3.16 -7.30
CA PHE A 142 -6.10 3.52 -8.48
C PHE A 142 -5.18 4.02 -9.60
N ILE A 143 -5.54 3.62 -10.81
CA ILE A 143 -5.10 4.19 -12.08
C ILE A 143 -6.34 4.63 -12.85
N ASP A 144 -6.15 5.44 -13.90
CA ASP A 144 -7.26 5.85 -14.74
C ASP A 144 -8.00 4.64 -15.31
N ASP A 145 -9.31 4.82 -15.59
CA ASP A 145 -10.17 3.83 -16.26
C ASP A 145 -9.53 3.38 -17.60
N VAL A 146 -9.11 2.13 -17.69
CA VAL A 146 -8.47 1.56 -18.89
C VAL A 146 -9.34 0.57 -19.63
N ASP A 147 -10.43 0.07 -19.02
CA ASP A 147 -11.39 -0.83 -19.67
C ASP A 147 -12.67 -0.14 -20.18
N GLY A 148 -12.88 1.13 -19.81
CA GLY A 148 -13.95 1.99 -20.30
C GLY A 148 -15.28 1.82 -19.55
N ASP A 149 -15.24 1.29 -18.31
CA ASP A 149 -16.44 1.07 -17.52
C ASP A 149 -16.86 2.29 -16.66
N SER A 150 -16.10 3.38 -16.71
CA SER A 150 -16.26 4.65 -15.98
C SER A 150 -15.85 4.61 -14.52
N TYR A 151 -15.16 3.57 -14.07
CA TYR A 151 -14.51 3.48 -12.77
C TYR A 151 -13.01 3.47 -12.96
N ASP A 152 -12.27 4.06 -12.02
CA ASP A 152 -10.82 3.92 -11.98
C ASP A 152 -10.47 2.44 -11.76
N ASP A 153 -9.40 1.96 -12.39
CA ASP A 153 -8.93 0.60 -12.24
C ASP A 153 -7.87 0.46 -11.15
N ILE A 154 -7.56 -0.78 -10.79
CA ILE A 154 -6.65 -1.10 -9.70
C ILE A 154 -5.32 -1.61 -10.25
N LEU A 155 -4.23 -0.91 -9.97
CA LEU A 155 -2.88 -1.45 -10.05
C LEU A 155 -2.53 -2.15 -8.74
N ILE A 156 -2.06 -3.40 -8.81
CA ILE A 156 -1.70 -4.19 -7.64
C ILE A 156 -0.61 -5.22 -7.98
N SER A 157 0.18 -5.60 -7.00
CA SER A 157 1.09 -6.76 -7.10
C SER A 157 0.50 -7.99 -6.44
N ASN A 158 0.79 -9.17 -7.00
CA ASN A 158 0.41 -10.47 -6.47
C ASN A 158 1.61 -11.41 -6.42
N GLY A 159 1.88 -12.01 -5.28
CA GLY A 159 2.99 -12.93 -5.08
C GLY A 159 3.25 -13.21 -3.61
N GLY A 160 4.44 -13.78 -3.32
CA GLY A 160 4.84 -14.08 -1.96
C GLY A 160 4.06 -15.27 -1.37
N ASP A 161 4.57 -16.47 -1.55
CA ASP A 161 3.98 -17.67 -0.93
C ASP A 161 4.36 -17.71 0.56
N HIS A 162 3.50 -17.14 1.42
CA HIS A 162 3.69 -17.12 2.87
C HIS A 162 3.58 -18.51 3.52
N SER A 163 3.00 -19.49 2.84
CA SER A 163 2.91 -20.87 3.32
C SER A 163 4.21 -21.66 3.14
N ALA A 164 5.09 -21.21 2.26
CA ALA A 164 6.35 -21.85 1.98
C ALA A 164 7.41 -21.50 3.06
N PRO A 165 8.24 -22.48 3.49
CA PRO A 165 9.32 -22.21 4.43
C PRO A 165 10.25 -21.09 3.96
N SER A 166 10.69 -20.23 4.87
CA SER A 166 11.49 -19.03 4.54
C SER A 166 12.81 -19.32 3.81
N PHE A 167 13.35 -20.54 3.97
CA PHE A 167 14.61 -20.98 3.32
C PHE A 167 14.37 -21.69 1.97
N GLN A 168 13.14 -21.84 1.51
CA GLN A 168 12.83 -22.48 0.23
C GLN A 168 13.16 -21.53 -0.92
N SER A 169 14.09 -21.91 -1.81
CA SER A 169 14.55 -21.08 -2.92
C SER A 169 13.67 -21.15 -4.16
N ASN A 170 12.88 -22.22 -4.32
CA ASN A 170 11.93 -22.35 -5.44
C ASN A 170 10.62 -21.67 -5.07
N ARG A 171 10.54 -20.38 -5.37
CA ARG A 171 9.38 -19.52 -5.10
C ARG A 171 8.62 -19.23 -6.39
N PRO A 172 7.29 -19.14 -6.35
CA PRO A 172 6.52 -18.71 -7.50
C PRO A 172 6.85 -17.25 -7.85
N PRO A 173 6.89 -16.94 -9.16
CA PRO A 173 7.19 -15.57 -9.59
C PRO A 173 6.07 -14.60 -9.20
N GLY A 174 6.45 -13.38 -8.90
CA GLY A 174 5.52 -12.27 -8.67
C GLY A 174 4.92 -11.74 -9.97
N HIS A 175 3.81 -11.03 -9.82
CA HIS A 175 3.06 -10.41 -10.91
C HIS A 175 2.74 -8.96 -10.59
N LEU A 176 2.76 -8.10 -11.60
CA LEU A 176 1.98 -6.86 -11.63
C LEU A 176 0.66 -7.12 -12.34
N MET A 177 -0.42 -6.57 -11.80
CA MET A 177 -1.78 -6.80 -12.31
C MET A 177 -2.56 -5.49 -12.38
N ILE A 178 -3.42 -5.39 -13.39
CA ILE A 178 -4.47 -4.39 -13.49
C ILE A 178 -5.80 -5.12 -13.38
N ILE A 179 -6.64 -4.67 -12.47
CA ILE A 179 -7.91 -5.31 -12.11
C ILE A 179 -9.01 -4.25 -12.15
N SER A 180 -10.15 -4.56 -12.79
CA SER A 180 -11.33 -3.70 -12.78
C SER A 180 -11.84 -3.51 -11.36
N ALA A 181 -11.93 -2.26 -10.90
CA ALA A 181 -12.47 -1.97 -9.57
C ALA A 181 -13.97 -2.29 -9.48
N GLN A 182 -14.70 -2.19 -10.60
CA GLN A 182 -16.14 -2.43 -10.63
C GLN A 182 -16.49 -3.89 -10.34
N ASN A 183 -15.68 -4.85 -10.82
CA ASN A 183 -16.10 -6.27 -10.83
C ASN A 183 -15.02 -7.27 -10.41
N GLY A 184 -13.77 -6.82 -10.14
CA GLY A 184 -12.65 -7.67 -9.73
C GLY A 184 -12.02 -8.50 -10.85
N ASN A 185 -12.38 -8.30 -12.12
CA ASN A 185 -11.82 -9.03 -13.25
C ASN A 185 -10.39 -8.57 -13.55
N VAL A 186 -9.53 -9.50 -13.94
CA VAL A 186 -8.18 -9.18 -14.43
C VAL A 186 -8.27 -8.55 -15.81
N ILE A 187 -7.84 -7.29 -15.92
CA ILE A 187 -7.71 -6.59 -17.20
C ILE A 187 -6.38 -6.98 -17.84
N GLN A 188 -5.29 -6.94 -17.05
CA GLN A 188 -3.96 -7.29 -17.53
C GLN A 188 -3.10 -7.86 -16.40
N LYS A 189 -2.15 -8.74 -16.76
CA LYS A 189 -1.19 -9.34 -15.84
C LYS A 189 0.14 -9.59 -16.53
N ALA A 190 1.25 -9.28 -15.86
CA ALA A 190 2.60 -9.60 -16.33
C ALA A 190 3.46 -10.16 -15.20
N VAL A 191 4.30 -11.15 -15.54
CA VAL A 191 5.31 -11.73 -14.62
C VAL A 191 6.48 -10.75 -14.48
N VAL A 192 7.00 -10.59 -13.25
CA VAL A 192 8.20 -9.76 -13.01
C VAL A 192 9.41 -10.30 -13.78
N PRO A 193 10.31 -9.44 -14.32
CA PRO A 193 11.33 -9.83 -15.27
C PRO A 193 12.36 -10.83 -14.75
N ASP A 194 12.70 -10.76 -13.45
CA ASP A 194 13.64 -11.65 -12.79
C ASP A 194 13.02 -12.96 -12.30
N SER A 195 11.73 -13.13 -12.47
CA SER A 195 10.96 -14.27 -11.97
C SER A 195 11.09 -14.51 -10.47
N ALA A 196 11.52 -13.50 -9.70
CA ALA A 196 11.54 -13.54 -8.25
C ALA A 196 10.12 -13.37 -7.68
N GLU A 197 9.93 -13.72 -6.44
CA GLU A 197 8.68 -13.41 -5.74
C GLU A 197 8.54 -11.88 -5.50
N ILE A 198 7.34 -11.42 -5.21
CA ILE A 198 7.05 -10.02 -4.90
C ILE A 198 6.34 -9.91 -3.56
N TYR A 199 6.81 -8.98 -2.73
CA TYR A 199 6.20 -8.60 -1.45
C TYR A 199 5.95 -7.08 -1.38
N CYS A 200 6.35 -6.36 -2.42
CA CYS A 200 6.31 -4.90 -2.50
C CYS A 200 4.97 -4.42 -3.07
N SER A 201 4.37 -3.43 -2.43
CA SER A 201 3.26 -2.66 -3.02
C SER A 201 3.79 -1.79 -4.16
N PRO A 202 3.21 -1.83 -5.37
CA PRO A 202 3.63 -0.97 -6.46
C PRO A 202 3.24 0.49 -6.19
N LEU A 203 3.98 1.42 -6.76
CA LEU A 203 3.67 2.85 -6.75
C LEU A 203 3.60 3.35 -8.19
N VAL A 204 2.49 3.97 -8.60
CA VAL A 204 2.34 4.59 -9.91
C VAL A 204 2.43 6.11 -9.80
N VAL A 205 3.25 6.73 -10.67
CA VAL A 205 3.48 8.17 -10.63
C VAL A 205 4.08 8.66 -11.95
N ASP A 206 3.77 9.89 -12.36
CA ASP A 206 4.52 10.61 -13.40
C ASP A 206 5.86 11.09 -12.83
N ILE A 207 6.82 10.16 -12.73
CA ILE A 207 8.11 10.38 -12.04
C ILE A 207 8.96 11.44 -12.73
N LYS A 208 8.83 11.58 -14.05
CA LYS A 208 9.60 12.50 -14.88
C LYS A 208 8.91 13.83 -15.13
N ASN A 209 7.65 13.95 -14.72
CA ASN A 209 6.79 15.09 -15.02
C ASN A 209 6.69 15.36 -16.54
N ASP A 210 6.51 14.29 -17.31
CA ASP A 210 6.42 14.29 -18.76
C ASP A 210 5.09 13.74 -19.31
N GLY A 211 4.15 13.42 -18.40
CA GLY A 211 2.83 12.87 -18.70
C GLY A 211 2.80 11.34 -18.77
N ASN A 212 3.94 10.65 -18.65
CA ASN A 212 4.00 9.20 -18.65
C ASN A 212 3.95 8.66 -17.21
N GLN A 213 3.04 7.71 -16.97
CA GLN A 213 2.93 7.03 -15.68
C GLN A 213 3.95 5.90 -15.59
N TRP A 214 4.76 5.92 -14.55
CA TRP A 214 5.73 4.89 -14.23
C TRP A 214 5.28 4.09 -13.01
N ILE A 215 5.48 2.78 -13.06
CA ILE A 215 5.26 1.87 -11.92
C ILE A 215 6.62 1.58 -11.30
N LEU A 216 6.74 1.86 -9.99
CA LEU A 216 7.90 1.52 -9.17
C LEU A 216 7.54 0.30 -8.34
N TYR A 217 8.38 -0.75 -8.33
CA TYR A 217 8.12 -1.98 -7.59
C TYR A 217 9.40 -2.74 -7.27
N GLY A 218 9.39 -3.47 -6.17
CA GLY A 218 10.49 -4.31 -5.73
C GLY A 218 10.18 -5.80 -5.86
N THR A 219 11.19 -6.61 -6.05
CA THR A 219 11.14 -8.09 -6.09
C THR A 219 12.08 -8.70 -5.06
N GLY A 220 12.03 -10.04 -4.90
CA GLY A 220 12.77 -10.77 -3.89
C GLY A 220 12.10 -10.71 -2.52
N GLY A 221 12.79 -11.18 -1.51
CA GLY A 221 12.23 -11.32 -0.17
C GLY A 221 13.27 -11.19 0.94
N GLU A 222 12.90 -11.64 2.13
CA GLU A 222 13.76 -11.55 3.31
C GLU A 222 15.04 -12.36 3.21
N ASN A 223 15.04 -13.46 2.42
CA ASN A 223 16.13 -14.42 2.33
C ASN A 223 16.64 -14.62 0.90
N TYR A 224 16.09 -13.90 -0.06
CA TYR A 224 16.43 -14.02 -1.47
C TYR A 224 16.58 -12.65 -2.09
N GLY A 225 17.60 -12.52 -2.92
CA GLY A 225 17.85 -11.31 -3.69
C GLY A 225 16.73 -10.96 -4.64
N GLY A 226 16.75 -9.73 -5.09
CA GLY A 226 15.81 -9.18 -6.04
C GLY A 226 16.28 -7.84 -6.59
N ASN A 227 15.38 -7.17 -7.29
CA ASN A 227 15.66 -5.88 -7.89
C ASN A 227 14.56 -4.88 -7.53
N PHE A 228 14.90 -3.61 -7.56
CA PHE A 228 13.92 -2.54 -7.57
C PHE A 228 13.81 -1.97 -8.98
N TYR A 229 12.60 -1.92 -9.52
CA TYR A 229 12.35 -1.62 -10.91
C TYR A 229 11.51 -0.35 -11.10
N ALA A 230 11.65 0.24 -12.28
CA ALA A 230 10.71 1.19 -12.87
C ALA A 230 10.26 0.69 -14.25
N VAL A 231 8.97 0.69 -14.54
CA VAL A 231 8.38 0.33 -15.83
C VAL A 231 7.25 1.29 -16.20
N LEU A 232 7.03 1.55 -17.47
CA LEU A 232 5.90 2.34 -17.92
C LEU A 232 4.57 1.58 -17.67
N LEU A 233 3.54 2.28 -17.20
CA LEU A 233 2.20 1.72 -17.08
C LEU A 233 1.68 1.24 -18.44
N SER A 234 2.02 1.97 -19.52
CA SER A 234 1.67 1.57 -20.90
C SER A 234 2.23 0.20 -21.30
N ASP A 235 3.40 -0.19 -20.79
CA ASP A 235 3.99 -1.50 -21.07
C ASP A 235 3.24 -2.62 -20.35
N LEU A 236 2.86 -2.38 -19.09
CA LEU A 236 1.98 -3.32 -18.35
C LEU A 236 0.63 -3.47 -19.04
N LEU A 237 0.06 -2.40 -19.58
CA LEU A 237 -1.21 -2.45 -20.36
C LEU A 237 -1.08 -3.32 -21.62
N LEU A 238 0.12 -3.46 -22.17
CA LEU A 238 0.41 -4.38 -23.26
C LEU A 238 0.73 -5.82 -22.79
N GLY A 239 0.82 -6.04 -21.48
CA GLY A 239 1.18 -7.34 -20.88
C GLY A 239 2.67 -7.67 -20.93
N ASP A 240 3.52 -6.71 -21.24
CA ASP A 240 4.96 -6.90 -21.36
C ASP A 240 5.72 -5.87 -20.51
N ILE A 241 6.32 -6.33 -19.42
CA ILE A 241 7.17 -5.51 -18.53
C ILE A 241 8.65 -5.88 -18.62
N SER A 242 9.08 -6.54 -19.71
CA SER A 242 10.50 -6.86 -19.96
C SER A 242 11.39 -5.62 -20.16
N THR A 243 10.77 -4.48 -20.44
CA THR A 243 11.40 -3.16 -20.55
C THR A 243 11.72 -2.52 -19.20
N SER A 244 11.40 -3.17 -18.09
CA SER A 244 11.64 -2.63 -16.74
C SER A 244 13.11 -2.24 -16.54
N VAL A 245 13.33 -1.01 -16.10
CA VAL A 245 14.65 -0.49 -15.76
C VAL A 245 14.98 -0.86 -14.31
N ILE A 246 16.15 -1.48 -14.09
CA ILE A 246 16.64 -1.76 -12.74
C ILE A 246 17.18 -0.46 -12.13
N LEU A 247 16.61 -0.05 -11.01
CA LEU A 247 17.04 1.12 -10.23
C LEU A 247 18.03 0.74 -9.14
N ASP A 248 17.88 -0.46 -8.57
CA ASP A 248 18.77 -1.03 -7.57
C ASP A 248 18.69 -2.56 -7.57
N SER A 249 19.71 -3.25 -7.05
CA SER A 249 19.78 -4.71 -7.00
C SER A 249 20.48 -5.18 -5.74
N ASP A 250 19.94 -6.23 -5.13
CA ASP A 250 20.58 -6.92 -4.03
C ASP A 250 20.54 -8.44 -4.29
N LEU A 251 21.69 -9.09 -4.15
CA LEU A 251 21.83 -10.53 -4.42
C LEU A 251 21.36 -11.42 -3.29
N ASN A 252 21.25 -10.88 -2.08
CA ASN A 252 20.99 -11.66 -0.86
C ASN A 252 19.60 -11.37 -0.27
N LYS A 253 19.13 -10.16 -0.40
CA LYS A 253 17.87 -9.65 0.16
C LYS A 253 17.08 -8.93 -0.92
N GLY A 254 15.76 -8.98 -0.83
CA GLY A 254 14.90 -8.32 -1.80
C GLY A 254 14.48 -6.91 -1.38
N PHE A 255 13.60 -6.34 -2.17
CA PHE A 255 13.00 -5.03 -1.97
C PHE A 255 11.53 -5.22 -1.61
N ILE A 256 11.21 -5.24 -0.33
CA ILE A 256 9.86 -5.46 0.21
C ILE A 256 9.14 -4.13 0.42
N ALA A 257 9.87 -3.10 0.85
CA ALA A 257 9.31 -1.78 1.11
C ALA A 257 8.97 -1.05 -0.19
N PRO A 258 7.80 -0.40 -0.30
CA PRO A 258 7.52 0.55 -1.37
C PRO A 258 8.53 1.71 -1.35
N ALA A 259 8.80 2.30 -2.53
CA ALA A 259 9.61 3.50 -2.59
C ALA A 259 8.91 4.70 -1.93
N ALA A 260 9.70 5.62 -1.39
CA ALA A 260 9.25 6.98 -1.14
C ALA A 260 9.72 7.91 -2.26
N ILE A 261 8.94 8.93 -2.58
CA ILE A 261 9.26 9.89 -3.64
C ILE A 261 9.27 11.31 -3.08
N HIS A 262 10.16 12.14 -3.60
CA HIS A 262 10.26 13.55 -3.27
C HIS A 262 10.26 14.40 -4.53
N GLN A 263 9.31 15.34 -4.63
CA GLN A 263 9.25 16.22 -5.78
C GLN A 263 10.39 17.24 -5.75
N THR A 264 11.15 17.28 -6.82
CA THR A 264 12.25 18.25 -7.00
C THR A 264 11.73 19.61 -7.48
N SER A 265 12.58 20.61 -7.46
CA SER A 265 12.24 21.96 -7.97
C SER A 265 11.93 21.99 -9.47
N SER A 266 12.36 21.00 -10.24
CA SER A 266 12.03 20.84 -11.66
C SER A 266 10.66 20.21 -11.90
N GLY A 267 10.00 19.72 -10.85
CA GLY A 267 8.71 19.02 -10.91
C GLY A 267 8.82 17.50 -11.06
N SER A 268 9.99 16.98 -11.42
CA SER A 268 10.26 15.53 -11.38
C SER A 268 10.38 15.02 -9.95
N TYR A 269 10.58 13.73 -9.77
CA TYR A 269 10.73 13.15 -8.44
C TYR A 269 12.09 12.46 -8.27
N ASP A 270 12.72 12.62 -7.10
CA ASP A 270 13.74 11.70 -6.61
C ASP A 270 13.06 10.50 -5.95
N ILE A 271 13.67 9.33 -6.04
CA ILE A 271 13.15 8.06 -5.52
C ILE A 271 14.05 7.61 -4.37
N ILE A 272 13.48 7.25 -3.24
CA ILE A 272 14.18 6.62 -2.12
C ILE A 272 13.77 5.15 -2.08
N ILE A 273 14.74 4.28 -2.29
CA ILE A 273 14.59 2.83 -2.32
C ILE A 273 15.28 2.24 -1.10
N GLN A 274 14.69 1.22 -0.51
CA GLN A 274 15.29 0.48 0.59
C GLN A 274 15.25 -1.01 0.33
N SER A 275 16.40 -1.68 0.36
CA SER A 275 16.46 -3.14 0.38
C SER A 275 16.24 -3.68 1.80
N TYR A 276 15.87 -4.95 1.91
CA TYR A 276 15.57 -5.56 3.20
C TYR A 276 16.78 -5.59 4.15
N ASP A 277 18.02 -5.60 3.63
CA ASP A 277 19.26 -5.59 4.44
C ASP A 277 19.67 -4.20 4.99
N GLY A 278 18.79 -3.21 4.86
CA GLY A 278 19.04 -1.85 5.36
C GLY A 278 19.91 -0.98 4.44
N LEU A 279 20.16 -1.40 3.20
CA LEU A 279 20.71 -0.53 2.17
C LEU A 279 19.64 0.45 1.69
N ILE A 280 19.97 1.73 1.64
CA ILE A 280 19.10 2.80 1.14
C ILE A 280 19.79 3.49 -0.03
N THR A 281 19.05 3.63 -1.13
CA THR A 281 19.53 4.31 -2.32
C THR A 281 18.59 5.45 -2.69
N LYS A 282 19.16 6.63 -2.88
CA LYS A 282 18.45 7.74 -3.53
C LYS A 282 18.78 7.72 -5.02
N VAL A 283 17.73 7.72 -5.85
CA VAL A 283 17.81 7.66 -7.31
C VAL A 283 17.19 8.92 -7.91
N ASP A 284 17.84 9.50 -8.90
CA ASP A 284 17.32 10.58 -9.74
C ASP A 284 16.21 10.05 -10.64
N GLY A 285 14.99 10.55 -10.51
CA GLY A 285 13.84 10.04 -11.26
C GLY A 285 13.84 10.43 -12.74
N GLN A 286 14.63 11.43 -13.17
CA GLN A 286 14.78 11.77 -14.60
C GLN A 286 15.67 10.79 -15.33
N THR A 287 16.80 10.44 -14.73
CA THR A 287 17.87 9.64 -15.37
C THR A 287 17.89 8.20 -14.88
N PHE A 288 17.25 7.91 -13.76
CA PHE A 288 17.32 6.64 -13.03
C PHE A 288 18.74 6.29 -12.54
N ALA A 289 19.61 7.28 -12.42
CA ALA A 289 20.95 7.10 -11.87
C ALA A 289 20.94 7.26 -10.33
N PRO A 290 21.75 6.47 -9.61
CA PRO A 290 21.89 6.65 -8.17
C PRO A 290 22.56 7.99 -7.85
N ILE A 291 22.00 8.72 -6.88
CA ILE A 291 22.55 9.97 -6.36
C ILE A 291 23.48 9.68 -5.18
N TRP A 292 23.00 8.87 -4.22
CA TRP A 292 23.75 8.41 -3.06
C TRP A 292 23.19 7.10 -2.51
N THR A 293 24.01 6.39 -1.79
CA THR A 293 23.64 5.19 -1.04
C THR A 293 24.08 5.31 0.41
N TYR A 294 23.32 4.69 1.31
CA TYR A 294 23.66 4.54 2.72
C TYR A 294 23.29 3.15 3.19
N GLN A 295 24.15 2.53 3.99
CA GLN A 295 23.85 1.25 4.61
C GLN A 295 24.21 1.29 6.09
N LYS A 296 23.31 0.76 6.93
CA LYS A 296 23.60 0.45 8.32
C LYS A 296 23.81 -1.05 8.47
N PRO A 297 25.05 -1.53 8.60
CA PRO A 297 25.33 -2.96 8.66
C PRO A 297 24.66 -3.65 9.87
N GLY A 298 24.17 -4.88 9.65
CA GLY A 298 23.55 -5.67 10.71
C GLY A 298 22.11 -5.26 11.04
N THR A 299 21.47 -4.55 10.14
CA THR A 299 20.05 -4.19 10.29
C THR A 299 19.23 -4.70 9.10
N GLU A 300 17.94 -4.86 9.32
CA GLU A 300 16.95 -5.19 8.30
C GLU A 300 15.74 -4.24 8.38
N SER A 301 14.98 -4.12 7.30
CA SER A 301 13.76 -3.33 7.28
C SER A 301 12.81 -3.73 6.15
N SER A 302 11.53 -3.74 6.46
CA SER A 302 10.42 -3.81 5.49
C SER A 302 9.56 -2.55 5.49
N ALA A 303 9.92 -1.55 6.28
CA ALA A 303 9.16 -0.31 6.40
C ALA A 303 9.47 0.64 5.25
N GLN A 304 8.42 1.27 4.70
CA GLN A 304 8.60 2.33 3.70
C GLN A 304 9.37 3.51 4.31
N PRO A 305 10.39 4.06 3.63
CA PRO A 305 11.03 5.31 4.03
C PRO A 305 10.01 6.47 4.10
N VAL A 306 10.19 7.39 5.03
CA VAL A 306 9.35 8.60 5.16
C VAL A 306 10.20 9.82 4.88
N ILE A 307 9.71 10.73 4.03
CA ILE A 307 10.40 11.96 3.68
C ILE A 307 9.71 13.14 4.36
N GLY A 308 10.49 14.00 5.00
CA GLY A 308 10.02 15.20 5.68
C GLY A 308 11.18 16.11 6.04
N ASN A 309 10.88 17.27 6.59
CA ASN A 309 11.89 18.16 7.18
C ASN A 309 11.90 17.93 8.70
N PHE A 310 12.75 17.03 9.16
CA PHE A 310 12.85 16.65 10.59
C PHE A 310 13.93 17.47 11.32
N THR A 311 14.90 18.02 10.57
CA THR A 311 16.03 18.81 11.13
C THR A 311 15.76 20.31 11.11
N GLY A 312 14.76 20.78 10.35
CA GLY A 312 14.36 22.18 10.27
C GLY A 312 15.26 23.06 9.37
N ASP A 313 16.08 22.48 8.50
CA ASP A 313 17.02 23.17 7.62
C ASP A 313 16.49 23.42 6.20
N LEU A 314 15.22 23.10 5.91
CA LEU A 314 14.56 23.19 4.61
C LEU A 314 15.02 22.15 3.58
N THR A 315 15.97 21.28 3.93
CA THR A 315 16.36 20.15 3.09
C THR A 315 15.49 18.94 3.48
N PRO A 316 14.96 18.16 2.51
CA PRO A 316 14.22 16.96 2.84
C PRO A 316 15.11 15.91 3.50
N ASP A 317 14.68 15.44 4.68
CA ASP A 317 15.30 14.37 5.41
C ASP A 317 14.59 13.03 5.11
N VAL A 318 15.25 11.91 5.35
CA VAL A 318 14.68 10.56 5.23
C VAL A 318 14.67 9.91 6.60
N LEU A 319 13.48 9.59 7.10
CA LEU A 319 13.30 8.80 8.32
C LEU A 319 13.15 7.33 7.96
N LEU A 320 13.90 6.49 8.64
CA LEU A 320 13.96 5.05 8.43
C LEU A 320 13.64 4.31 9.73
N VAL A 321 12.92 3.19 9.61
CA VAL A 321 12.74 2.25 10.71
C VAL A 321 13.54 0.99 10.40
N LEU A 322 14.54 0.69 11.22
CA LEU A 322 15.44 -0.43 11.03
C LEU A 322 15.34 -1.40 12.22
N PHE A 323 15.31 -2.70 11.92
CA PHE A 323 15.45 -3.74 12.95
C PHE A 323 16.91 -4.03 13.19
N ASN A 324 17.32 -4.17 14.45
CA ASN A 324 18.68 -4.59 14.78
C ASN A 324 18.75 -6.12 14.77
N GLY A 325 19.58 -6.67 13.90
CA GLY A 325 19.71 -8.11 13.68
C GLY A 325 19.54 -8.48 12.21
N VAL A 326 19.78 -9.74 11.90
CA VAL A 326 19.64 -10.32 10.57
C VAL A 326 18.85 -11.61 10.72
N ALA A 327 17.79 -11.77 9.92
CA ALA A 327 16.98 -12.99 9.92
C ALA A 327 17.88 -14.23 9.69
N PRO A 328 17.66 -15.34 10.41
CA PRO A 328 16.59 -15.61 11.37
C PRO A 328 16.90 -15.23 12.84
N ALA A 329 18.02 -14.57 13.12
CA ALA A 329 18.48 -14.26 14.47
C ALA A 329 18.20 -12.78 14.82
N PHE A 330 16.96 -12.45 15.17
CA PHE A 330 16.60 -11.13 15.69
C PHE A 330 16.94 -11.07 17.19
N ASN A 331 17.89 -10.23 17.57
CA ASN A 331 18.30 -10.08 18.96
C ASN A 331 17.68 -8.86 19.64
N ASP A 332 17.35 -7.81 18.89
CA ASP A 332 16.73 -6.59 19.41
C ASP A 332 15.82 -5.98 18.34
N TYR A 333 14.60 -5.65 18.73
CA TYR A 333 13.61 -5.04 17.87
C TYR A 333 13.70 -3.51 17.94
N PHE A 334 13.74 -2.84 16.80
CA PHE A 334 13.61 -1.39 16.59
C PHE A 334 14.80 -0.52 17.03
N GLN A 335 15.55 -0.02 16.04
CA GLN A 335 16.28 1.24 16.12
C GLN A 335 15.63 2.25 15.15
N VAL A 336 15.35 3.43 15.65
CA VAL A 336 14.93 4.59 14.87
C VAL A 336 16.14 5.46 14.58
#